data_44e6c01b963f5ec8ae6e011578d7b063
#
_entry.id   44e6c01b963f5ec8ae6e011578d7b063
#
_cell.length_a   1.000
_cell.length_b   1.000
_cell.length_c   1.000
_cell.angle_alpha   90.00
_cell.angle_beta   90.00
_cell.angle_gamma   90.00
#
_symmetry.space_group_name_H-M   'P 1'
#
loop_
_entity.id
_entity.type
_entity.pdbx_description
1 polymer ?
#
loop_
_entity_poly.entity_id
_entity_poly.type
_entity_poly.pdbx_seq_one_letter_code
_entity_poly.pdbx_strand_id
1 'polypeptide(L)'
;SLNISRELLQHDRQLKVIAANLEKKIKAELLRLLKDDREGYETFWKNFGRQIKFGVTANYGAGKDLLSDLLLFYSSTEKKLVTLEEYVGRMKEDQKYIYYAAGETLDKVDKLPQTELLKDKGIEILYFTEDIDEFCAQVVRDKDGKELRYHLQ
;
A
#
# COMPACT_ATOMS: atom_id res chain seq x y z
N SER A 1 -0.11 -24.63 39.63
CA SER A 1 -0.41 -23.36 38.94
C SER A 1 0.77 -22.79 38.16
N LEU A 2 2.00 -22.84 38.72
CA LEU A 2 3.20 -22.39 38.01
C LEU A 2 3.47 -23.18 36.72
N ASN A 3 3.27 -24.50 36.76
CA ASN A 3 3.44 -25.37 35.60
C ASN A 3 2.42 -25.06 34.50
N ILE A 4 1.17 -24.79 34.88
CA ILE A 4 0.09 -24.43 33.96
C ILE A 4 0.42 -23.07 33.31
N SER A 5 0.91 -22.11 34.08
CA SER A 5 1.29 -20.79 33.57
C SER A 5 2.44 -20.88 32.57
N ARG A 6 3.44 -21.73 32.82
CA ARG A 6 4.55 -21.96 31.91
C ARG A 6 4.09 -22.62 30.61
N GLU A 7 3.21 -23.62 30.72
CA GLU A 7 2.65 -24.27 29.53
C GLU A 7 1.84 -23.31 28.68
N LEU A 8 1.00 -22.47 29.28
CA LEU A 8 0.22 -21.46 28.58
C LEU A 8 1.14 -20.46 27.86
N LEU A 9 2.23 -20.02 28.50
CA LEU A 9 3.20 -19.12 27.88
C LEU A 9 3.91 -19.79 26.71
N GLN A 10 4.26 -21.07 26.82
CA GLN A 10 4.86 -21.83 25.74
C GLN A 10 3.91 -21.97 24.55
N HIS A 11 2.65 -22.29 24.82
CA HIS A 11 1.63 -22.37 23.76
C HIS A 11 1.43 -21.03 23.08
N ASP A 12 1.39 -19.95 23.84
CA ASP A 12 1.25 -18.60 23.28
C ASP A 12 2.43 -18.27 22.35
N ARG A 13 3.66 -18.58 22.74
CA ARG A 13 4.87 -18.39 21.92
C ARG A 13 4.80 -19.22 20.64
N GLN A 14 4.39 -20.48 20.74
CA GLN A 14 4.24 -21.37 19.60
C GLN A 14 3.20 -20.84 18.61
N LEU A 15 2.05 -20.38 19.11
CA LEU A 15 0.99 -19.80 18.30
C LEU A 15 1.48 -18.55 17.56
N LYS A 16 2.24 -17.69 18.24
CA LYS A 16 2.83 -16.49 17.61
C LYS A 16 3.81 -16.83 16.50
N VAL A 17 4.65 -17.85 16.72
CA VAL A 17 5.59 -18.31 15.70
C VAL A 17 4.86 -18.87 14.48
N ILE A 18 3.83 -19.68 14.71
CA ILE A 18 3.00 -20.25 13.64
C ILE A 18 2.31 -19.13 12.86
N ALA A 19 1.71 -18.15 13.56
CA ALA A 19 1.05 -17.00 12.93
C ALA A 19 2.03 -16.21 12.06
N ALA A 20 3.24 -15.92 12.58
CA ALA A 20 4.26 -15.21 11.83
C ALA A 20 4.69 -15.97 10.57
N ASN A 21 4.83 -17.28 10.65
CA ASN A 21 5.18 -18.12 9.50
C ASN A 21 4.05 -18.15 8.47
N LEU A 22 2.79 -18.22 8.90
CA LEU A 22 1.63 -18.16 8.02
C LEU A 22 1.55 -16.81 7.30
N GLU A 23 1.78 -15.71 8.02
CA GLU A 23 1.79 -14.36 7.45
C GLU A 23 2.84 -14.25 6.34
N LYS A 24 4.04 -14.78 6.57
CA LYS A 24 5.11 -14.78 5.56
C LYS A 24 4.73 -15.59 4.32
N LYS A 25 4.12 -16.76 4.52
CA LYS A 25 3.67 -17.61 3.40
C LYS A 25 2.53 -16.96 2.62
N ILE A 26 1.59 -16.35 3.31
CA ILE A 26 0.47 -15.63 2.69
C ILE A 26 1.02 -14.45 1.88
N LYS A 27 1.94 -13.68 2.45
CA LYS A 27 2.59 -12.57 1.75
C LYS A 27 3.31 -13.05 0.50
N ALA A 28 4.09 -14.12 0.59
CA ALA A 28 4.82 -14.69 -0.54
C ALA A 28 3.84 -15.10 -1.66
N GLU A 29 2.73 -15.73 -1.32
CA GLU A 29 1.71 -16.11 -2.30
C GLU A 29 1.03 -14.91 -2.93
N LEU A 30 0.73 -13.88 -2.15
CA LEU A 30 0.14 -12.65 -2.66
C LEU A 30 1.12 -11.90 -3.59
N LEU A 31 2.39 -11.86 -3.25
CA LEU A 31 3.43 -11.29 -4.14
C LEU A 31 3.57 -12.09 -5.43
N ARG A 32 3.45 -13.41 -5.35
CA ARG A 32 3.45 -14.27 -6.53
C ARG A 32 2.26 -13.94 -7.45
N LEU A 33 1.06 -13.82 -6.89
CA LEU A 33 -0.13 -13.40 -7.66
C LEU A 33 0.08 -12.03 -8.30
N LEU A 34 0.63 -11.09 -7.53
CA LEU A 34 0.88 -9.73 -7.99
C LEU A 34 1.81 -9.72 -9.21
N LYS A 35 2.80 -10.60 -9.23
CA LYS A 35 3.79 -10.71 -10.30
C LYS A 35 3.28 -11.54 -11.48
N ASP A 36 2.70 -12.70 -11.20
CA ASP A 36 2.41 -13.73 -12.21
C ASP A 36 0.94 -13.81 -12.63
N ASP A 37 0.02 -13.33 -11.79
CA ASP A 37 -1.43 -13.37 -12.03
C ASP A 37 -2.07 -12.08 -11.52
N ARG A 38 -1.85 -11.00 -12.25
CA ARG A 38 -2.32 -9.67 -11.87
C ARG A 38 -3.84 -9.61 -11.73
N GLU A 39 -4.57 -10.26 -12.61
CA GLU A 39 -6.05 -10.29 -12.54
C GLU A 39 -6.52 -10.98 -11.27
N GLY A 40 -5.89 -12.08 -10.90
CA GLY A 40 -6.18 -12.78 -9.64
C GLY A 40 -5.89 -11.91 -8.43
N TYR A 41 -4.78 -11.18 -8.45
CA TYR A 41 -4.45 -10.25 -7.38
C TYR A 41 -5.44 -9.08 -7.31
N GLU A 42 -5.87 -8.53 -8.43
CA GLU A 42 -6.85 -7.44 -8.45
C GLU A 42 -8.21 -7.90 -7.92
N THR A 43 -8.60 -9.15 -8.19
CA THR A 43 -9.80 -9.74 -7.60
C THR A 43 -9.67 -9.85 -6.09
N PHE A 44 -8.53 -10.33 -5.61
CA PHE A 44 -8.22 -10.36 -4.17
C PHE A 44 -8.28 -8.95 -3.57
N TRP A 45 -7.66 -7.99 -4.22
CA TRP A 45 -7.61 -6.59 -3.76
C TRP A 45 -9.00 -5.97 -3.67
N LYS A 46 -9.86 -6.24 -4.64
CA LYS A 46 -11.24 -5.75 -4.64
C LYS A 46 -11.99 -6.20 -3.38
N ASN A 47 -11.72 -7.41 -2.91
CA ASN A 47 -12.40 -7.99 -1.73
C ASN A 47 -11.70 -7.66 -0.42
N PHE A 48 -10.38 -7.54 -0.40
CA PHE A 48 -9.58 -7.45 0.83
C PHE A 48 -8.62 -6.26 0.88
N GLY A 49 -8.59 -5.40 -0.14
CA GLY A 49 -7.66 -4.27 -0.19
C GLY A 49 -7.77 -3.32 0.99
N ARG A 50 -9.01 -3.08 1.45
CA ARG A 50 -9.23 -2.20 2.60
C ARG A 50 -8.59 -2.79 3.87
N GLN A 51 -8.69 -4.10 4.07
CA GLN A 51 -8.07 -4.77 5.21
C GLN A 51 -6.55 -4.71 5.14
N ILE A 52 -5.97 -4.81 3.94
CA ILE A 52 -4.52 -4.62 3.76
C ILE A 52 -4.11 -3.20 4.15
N LYS A 53 -4.87 -2.19 3.71
CA LYS A 53 -4.62 -0.78 4.07
C LYS A 53 -4.69 -0.56 5.58
N PHE A 54 -5.71 -1.12 6.24
CA PHE A 54 -5.81 -1.05 7.70
C PHE A 54 -4.64 -1.77 8.38
N GLY A 55 -4.21 -2.92 7.83
CA GLY A 55 -3.06 -3.65 8.35
C GLY A 55 -1.77 -2.84 8.30
N VAL A 56 -1.57 -2.07 7.23
CA VAL A 56 -0.40 -1.18 7.10
C VAL A 56 -0.39 -0.13 8.22
N THR A 57 -1.54 0.45 8.54
CA THR A 57 -1.65 1.53 9.53
C THR A 57 -1.78 1.05 10.97
N ALA A 58 -2.11 -0.22 11.19
CA ALA A 58 -2.33 -0.79 12.53
C ALA A 58 -1.05 -0.71 13.37
N ASN A 59 -1.25 -0.53 14.68
CA ASN A 59 -0.17 -0.51 15.68
C ASN A 59 0.95 0.47 15.28
N TYR A 60 0.57 1.70 14.91
CA TYR A 60 1.51 2.76 14.52
C TYR A 60 2.42 2.36 13.35
N GLY A 61 1.90 1.55 12.45
CA GLY A 61 2.63 1.13 11.25
C GLY A 61 3.55 -0.07 11.45
N ALA A 62 3.34 -0.86 12.50
CA ALA A 62 4.12 -2.08 12.72
C ALA A 62 4.02 -3.07 11.56
N GLY A 63 2.90 -3.06 10.82
CA GLY A 63 2.69 -3.93 9.67
C GLY A 63 3.17 -3.37 8.33
N LYS A 64 3.73 -2.16 8.29
CA LYS A 64 4.07 -1.52 7.01
C LYS A 64 5.12 -2.30 6.21
N ASP A 65 6.15 -2.78 6.86
CA ASP A 65 7.24 -3.51 6.17
C ASP A 65 6.76 -4.83 5.59
N LEU A 66 5.76 -5.45 6.24
CA LEU A 66 5.16 -6.67 5.74
C LEU A 66 4.19 -6.42 4.58
N LEU A 67 3.39 -5.37 4.66
CA LEU A 67 2.21 -5.20 3.80
C LEU A 67 2.32 -4.08 2.76
N SER A 68 3.28 -3.16 2.89
CA SER A 68 3.34 -1.99 1.99
C SER A 68 3.54 -2.37 0.52
N ASP A 69 4.25 -3.46 0.23
CA ASP A 69 4.47 -3.93 -1.14
C ASP A 69 3.20 -4.50 -1.78
N LEU A 70 2.19 -4.79 -0.98
CA LEU A 70 0.90 -5.33 -1.43
C LEU A 70 -0.12 -4.25 -1.79
N LEU A 71 0.15 -2.99 -1.44
CA LEU A 71 -0.78 -1.88 -1.66
C LEU A 71 -0.94 -1.57 -3.16
N LEU A 72 -2.18 -1.33 -3.56
CA LEU A 72 -2.53 -0.83 -4.88
C LEU A 72 -3.19 0.53 -4.76
N PHE A 73 -2.82 1.45 -5.64
CA PHE A 73 -3.46 2.76 -5.75
C PHE A 73 -3.73 3.06 -7.23
N TYR A 74 -4.76 3.84 -7.50
CA TYR A 74 -5.10 4.19 -8.86
C TYR A 74 -4.09 5.19 -9.43
N SER A 75 -3.63 4.94 -10.66
CA SER A 75 -2.66 5.78 -11.37
C SER A 75 -3.33 6.65 -12.42
N SER A 76 -2.97 7.93 -12.43
CA SER A 76 -3.49 8.89 -13.42
C SER A 76 -3.04 8.56 -14.85
N THR A 77 -1.83 8.07 -15.02
CA THR A 77 -1.26 7.78 -16.35
C THR A 77 -1.63 6.39 -16.85
N GLU A 78 -1.57 5.40 -15.98
CA GLU A 78 -1.87 4.01 -16.33
C GLU A 78 -3.38 3.74 -16.35
N LYS A 79 -4.17 4.58 -15.69
CA LYS A 79 -5.64 4.48 -15.59
C LYS A 79 -6.08 3.12 -15.03
N LYS A 80 -5.32 2.62 -14.08
CA LYS A 80 -5.56 1.36 -13.37
C LYS A 80 -4.84 1.37 -12.03
N LEU A 81 -5.10 0.35 -11.22
CA LEU A 81 -4.42 0.16 -9.94
C LEU A 81 -2.96 -0.27 -10.17
N VAL A 82 -2.03 0.36 -9.46
CA VAL A 82 -0.59 0.09 -9.54
C VAL A 82 0.01 -0.01 -8.15
N THR A 83 1.16 -0.68 -8.05
CA THR A 83 1.95 -0.70 -6.82
C THR A 83 2.88 0.52 -6.76
N LEU A 84 3.39 0.81 -5.57
CA LEU A 84 4.40 1.87 -5.41
C LEU A 84 5.68 1.54 -6.18
N GLU A 85 6.07 0.26 -6.21
CA GLU A 85 7.23 -0.18 -6.98
C GLU A 85 7.07 0.10 -8.47
N GLU A 86 5.89 -0.17 -9.02
CA GLU A 86 5.59 0.13 -10.42
C GLU A 86 5.64 1.63 -10.71
N TYR A 87 5.10 2.44 -9.78
CA TYR A 87 5.17 3.90 -9.89
C TYR A 87 6.63 4.37 -9.95
N VAL A 88 7.45 3.95 -8.99
CA VAL A 88 8.87 4.32 -8.91
C VAL A 88 9.62 3.89 -10.17
N GLY A 89 9.30 2.71 -10.71
CA GLY A 89 9.91 2.21 -11.94
C GLY A 89 9.65 3.08 -13.17
N ARG A 90 8.57 3.87 -13.15
CA ARG A 90 8.23 4.80 -14.24
C ARG A 90 8.66 6.24 -13.99
N MET A 91 9.16 6.57 -12.79
CA MET A 91 9.56 7.93 -12.44
C MET A 91 10.71 8.42 -13.32
N LYS A 92 10.70 9.71 -13.63
CA LYS A 92 11.83 10.38 -14.31
C LYS A 92 12.96 10.57 -13.31
N GLU A 93 14.19 10.64 -13.80
CA GLU A 93 15.37 10.79 -12.96
C GLU A 93 15.35 12.05 -12.08
N ASP A 94 14.77 13.13 -12.59
CA ASP A 94 14.66 14.40 -11.87
C ASP A 94 13.46 14.48 -10.93
N GLN A 95 12.55 13.51 -10.97
CA GLN A 95 11.38 13.48 -10.10
C GLN A 95 11.79 13.00 -8.69
N LYS A 96 11.50 13.81 -7.67
CA LYS A 96 11.91 13.54 -6.29
C LYS A 96 10.85 12.81 -5.48
N TYR A 97 9.59 13.01 -5.81
CA TYR A 97 8.47 12.58 -4.97
C TYR A 97 7.50 11.68 -5.72
N ILE A 98 6.84 10.79 -4.96
CA ILE A 98 5.66 10.06 -5.41
C ILE A 98 4.48 10.95 -5.09
N TYR A 99 3.82 11.50 -6.12
CA TYR A 99 2.71 12.44 -5.90
C TYR A 99 1.38 11.73 -5.76
N TYR A 100 0.56 12.18 -4.82
CA TYR A 100 -0.82 11.73 -4.70
C TYR A 100 -1.77 12.91 -4.57
N ALA A 101 -3.02 12.67 -4.91
CA ALA A 101 -4.13 13.61 -4.76
C ALA A 101 -5.32 12.85 -4.17
N ALA A 102 -6.12 13.52 -3.37
CA ALA A 102 -7.24 12.90 -2.66
C ALA A 102 -8.56 13.61 -2.98
N GLY A 103 -9.64 12.85 -3.01
CA GLY A 103 -11.00 13.35 -3.21
C GLY A 103 -12.02 12.23 -3.12
N GLU A 104 -13.28 12.56 -3.22
CA GLU A 104 -14.38 11.61 -3.05
C GLU A 104 -14.46 10.55 -4.14
N THR A 105 -14.14 10.93 -5.38
CA THR A 105 -14.21 10.04 -6.54
C THR A 105 -13.01 10.27 -7.45
N LEU A 106 -12.70 9.27 -8.27
CA LEU A 106 -11.62 9.37 -9.26
C LEU A 106 -11.84 10.55 -10.21
N ASP A 107 -13.08 10.76 -10.65
CA ASP A 107 -13.41 11.84 -11.56
C ASP A 107 -13.16 13.22 -10.93
N LYS A 108 -13.53 13.40 -9.67
CA LYS A 108 -13.30 14.66 -8.95
C LYS A 108 -11.81 14.92 -8.75
N VAL A 109 -11.04 13.91 -8.38
CA VAL A 109 -9.60 14.03 -8.20
C VAL A 109 -8.92 14.38 -9.53
N ASP A 110 -9.32 13.74 -10.61
CA ASP A 110 -8.78 13.95 -11.95
C ASP A 110 -8.94 15.39 -12.42
N LYS A 111 -10.01 16.05 -11.99
CA LYS A 111 -10.37 17.43 -12.42
C LYS A 111 -9.84 18.53 -11.50
N LEU A 112 -9.13 18.19 -10.42
CA LEU A 112 -8.53 19.21 -9.55
C LEU A 112 -7.48 20.01 -10.34
N PRO A 113 -7.42 21.35 -10.16
CA PRO A 113 -6.47 22.19 -10.90
C PRO A 113 -5.00 21.74 -10.75
N GLN A 114 -4.60 21.36 -9.54
CA GLN A 114 -3.23 20.89 -9.27
C GLN A 114 -2.94 19.53 -9.92
N THR A 115 -3.96 18.66 -10.00
CA THR A 115 -3.86 17.41 -10.72
C THR A 115 -3.64 17.65 -12.20
N GLU A 116 -4.42 18.51 -12.80
CA GLU A 116 -4.26 18.87 -14.21
C GLU A 116 -2.90 19.49 -14.50
N LEU A 117 -2.42 20.35 -13.61
CA LEU A 117 -1.11 20.97 -13.75
C LEU A 117 0.03 19.95 -13.77
N LEU A 118 0.00 18.98 -12.86
CA LEU A 118 1.01 17.92 -12.81
C LEU A 118 0.89 16.97 -14.01
N LYS A 119 -0.33 16.65 -14.44
CA LYS A 119 -0.54 15.83 -15.65
C LYS A 119 0.01 16.51 -16.88
N ASP A 120 -0.15 17.83 -17.01
CA ASP A 120 0.41 18.61 -18.12
C ASP A 120 1.93 18.55 -18.16
N LYS A 121 2.55 18.38 -17.01
CA LYS A 121 4.01 18.19 -16.89
C LYS A 121 4.44 16.73 -17.13
N GLY A 122 3.50 15.84 -17.39
CA GLY A 122 3.78 14.43 -17.62
C GLY A 122 4.09 13.64 -16.34
N ILE A 123 3.65 14.13 -15.19
CA ILE A 123 3.89 13.49 -13.90
C ILE A 123 2.73 12.57 -13.56
N GLU A 124 3.05 11.33 -13.22
CA GLU A 124 2.08 10.35 -12.72
C GLU A 124 1.63 10.72 -11.31
N ILE A 125 0.32 10.59 -11.03
CA ILE A 125 -0.28 10.91 -9.73
C ILE A 125 -1.09 9.71 -9.27
N LEU A 126 -0.96 9.33 -7.99
CA LEU A 126 -1.81 8.33 -7.38
C LEU A 126 -3.08 9.00 -6.85
N TYR A 127 -4.25 8.45 -7.16
CA TYR A 127 -5.54 8.99 -6.71
C TYR A 127 -6.04 8.22 -5.49
N PHE A 128 -6.29 8.97 -4.42
CA PHE A 128 -6.79 8.43 -3.16
C PHE A 128 -8.26 8.81 -3.02
N THR A 129 -9.13 7.80 -2.96
CA THR A 129 -10.58 8.01 -2.83
C THR A 129 -11.13 7.47 -1.52
N GLU A 130 -10.30 6.88 -0.68
CA GLU A 130 -10.69 6.40 0.64
C GLU A 130 -9.90 7.16 1.72
N ASP A 131 -10.54 7.41 2.87
CA ASP A 131 -9.89 8.12 3.98
C ASP A 131 -8.61 7.44 4.45
N ILE A 132 -8.59 6.12 4.44
CA ILE A 132 -7.44 5.32 4.87
C ILE A 132 -6.21 5.52 3.97
N ASP A 133 -6.40 5.95 2.73
CA ASP A 133 -5.30 6.08 1.76
C ASP A 133 -4.25 7.09 2.22
N GLU A 134 -4.67 8.24 2.75
CA GLU A 134 -3.73 9.25 3.26
C GLU A 134 -2.97 8.75 4.49
N PHE A 135 -3.64 7.99 5.36
CA PHE A 135 -2.97 7.37 6.50
C PHE A 135 -1.92 6.36 6.04
N CYS A 136 -2.24 5.56 5.02
CA CYS A 136 -1.27 4.65 4.42
C CYS A 136 -0.04 5.41 3.92
N ALA A 137 -0.26 6.52 3.20
CA ALA A 137 0.84 7.32 2.68
C ALA A 137 1.73 7.89 3.80
N GLN A 138 1.12 8.36 4.89
CA GLN A 138 1.84 8.88 6.04
C GLN A 138 2.67 7.81 6.75
N VAL A 139 2.13 6.59 6.85
CA VAL A 139 2.80 5.47 7.52
C VAL A 139 3.93 4.91 6.64
N VAL A 140 3.67 4.71 5.36
CA VAL A 140 4.66 4.18 4.41
C VAL A 140 5.78 5.18 4.19
N ARG A 141 5.47 6.47 4.07
CA ARG A 141 6.37 7.61 3.86
C ARG A 141 7.12 7.62 2.54
N ASP A 142 7.81 6.55 2.20
CA ASP A 142 8.62 6.51 0.99
C ASP A 142 8.67 5.10 0.39
N LYS A 143 9.12 5.06 -0.86
CA LYS A 143 9.46 3.80 -1.56
C LYS A 143 10.77 4.06 -2.30
N ASP A 144 11.80 3.26 -1.98
CA ASP A 144 13.14 3.34 -2.57
C ASP A 144 13.73 4.77 -2.49
N GLY A 145 13.53 5.41 -1.34
CA GLY A 145 14.02 6.77 -1.08
C GLY A 145 13.16 7.89 -1.68
N LYS A 146 12.06 7.55 -2.35
CA LYS A 146 11.13 8.54 -2.92
C LYS A 146 9.96 8.73 -1.97
N GLU A 147 9.81 9.93 -1.43
CA GLU A 147 8.77 10.28 -0.46
C GLU A 147 7.41 10.45 -1.15
N LEU A 148 6.35 9.93 -0.50
CA LEU A 148 4.99 10.21 -0.93
C LEU A 148 4.60 11.62 -0.48
N ARG A 149 4.12 12.44 -1.42
CA ARG A 149 3.79 13.83 -1.15
C ARG A 149 2.47 14.23 -1.80
N TYR A 150 1.66 14.96 -1.02
CA TYR A 150 0.43 15.54 -1.54
C TYR A 150 0.76 16.59 -2.61
N HIS A 151 0.00 16.62 -3.69
CA HIS A 151 0.30 17.41 -4.88
C HIS A 151 0.31 18.93 -4.67
N LEU A 152 -0.25 19.41 -3.57
CA LEU A 152 -0.29 20.85 -3.24
C LEU A 152 1.00 21.36 -2.57
N GLN A 153 1.87 20.48 -2.19
CA GLN A 153 3.09 20.83 -1.47
C GLN A 153 4.32 20.89 -2.41
#